data_bfb46fea73016a8fb10d5f8df3a00673
#
_entry.id   bfb46fea73016a8fb10d5f8df3a00673
#
_cell.length_a   1.000
_cell.length_b   1.000
_cell.length_c   1.000
_cell.angle_alpha   90.00
_cell.angle_beta   90.00
_cell.angle_gamma   90.00
#
_symmetry.space_group_name_H-M   'P 1'
#
loop_
_entity.id
_entity.type
_entity.pdbx_description
1 polymer ?
#
loop_
_entity_poly.entity_id
_entity_poly.type
_entity_poly.pdbx_seq_one_letter_code
_entity_poly.pdbx_strand_id
1 'polypeptide(L)'
;LSKREPRAAASLPGTLTGLVVAGFGRHVLVETEDGKRVICHPRGKKGQALVGDQVRWLPSQDEGTIEKVNERNNVFYRQDEMRTKSFAANLDQVLILIAAEPEFSESQLTRALIAAEAARIKPIIALNKSDLAEPFGRGWAKLAPYRNMGYDMLSLAIKPKTDTGDANQAQTDSLMALMQGKKTLVLGPSGAGKSSLTNLLIPQAKILTAEISQALNSGKHTTTSTTLYWVDTARTTALIDSPGFQEFGLNHIEPMQLANLMPDFKRHAQNCKFYNCTHLHEPGCGVINEIKNVPSSISAARYRLYGELFEDLSQTRY
;
A
#
# COMPACT_ATOMS: atom_id res chain seq x y z
N LEU A 1 -8.58 -10.16 -33.45
CA LEU A 1 -8.41 -10.84 -32.18
C LEU A 1 -9.62 -10.55 -31.31
N SER A 2 -10.52 -11.54 -31.21
CA SER A 2 -11.80 -11.49 -30.51
C SER A 2 -11.55 -11.27 -29.00
N LYS A 3 -12.12 -10.22 -28.43
CA LYS A 3 -12.23 -10.01 -26.96
C LYS A 3 -13.14 -11.12 -26.42
N ARG A 4 -12.57 -12.06 -25.67
CA ARG A 4 -13.35 -12.97 -24.84
C ARG A 4 -14.00 -12.17 -23.73
N GLU A 5 -15.31 -12.11 -23.72
CA GLU A 5 -16.09 -11.63 -22.57
C GLU A 5 -15.77 -12.49 -21.34
N PRO A 6 -15.69 -11.88 -20.13
CA PRO A 6 -15.45 -12.64 -18.91
C PRO A 6 -16.63 -13.61 -18.68
N ARG A 7 -16.35 -14.90 -18.64
CA ARG A 7 -17.30 -15.93 -18.24
C ARG A 7 -17.87 -15.57 -16.87
N ALA A 8 -19.17 -15.33 -16.81
CA ALA A 8 -19.90 -15.21 -15.56
C ALA A 8 -19.55 -16.40 -14.64
N ALA A 9 -19.03 -16.10 -13.45
CA ALA A 9 -18.66 -17.12 -12.49
C ALA A 9 -19.90 -17.93 -12.11
N ALA A 10 -19.86 -19.24 -12.31
CA ALA A 10 -20.96 -20.13 -11.98
C ALA A 10 -21.41 -19.89 -10.53
N SER A 11 -22.70 -19.60 -10.33
CA SER A 11 -23.29 -19.37 -9.01
C SER A 11 -23.24 -20.67 -8.21
N LEU A 12 -22.51 -20.66 -7.10
CA LEU A 12 -22.61 -21.73 -6.09
C LEU A 12 -23.99 -21.58 -5.43
N PRO A 13 -24.85 -22.62 -5.46
CA PRO A 13 -26.21 -22.53 -4.91
C PRO A 13 -26.20 -22.14 -3.44
N GLY A 14 -27.04 -21.15 -3.04
CA GLY A 14 -27.20 -20.74 -1.64
C GLY A 14 -26.11 -19.79 -1.11
N THR A 15 -25.10 -19.42 -1.91
CA THR A 15 -24.07 -18.48 -1.46
C THR A 15 -24.47 -17.04 -1.69
N LEU A 16 -24.09 -16.17 -0.74
CA LEU A 16 -24.19 -14.72 -0.82
C LEU A 16 -22.85 -14.11 -1.26
N THR A 17 -22.90 -12.90 -1.81
CA THR A 17 -21.72 -12.09 -2.12
C THR A 17 -21.41 -11.16 -0.95
N GLY A 18 -20.13 -10.79 -0.79
CA GLY A 18 -19.73 -9.80 0.19
C GLY A 18 -18.29 -9.33 -0.01
N LEU A 19 -17.97 -8.21 0.65
CA LEU A 19 -16.63 -7.61 0.66
C LEU A 19 -15.97 -7.88 1.99
N VAL A 20 -14.73 -8.36 1.98
CA VAL A 20 -13.93 -8.49 3.20
C VAL A 20 -13.45 -7.11 3.64
N VAL A 21 -13.94 -6.65 4.79
CA VAL A 21 -13.64 -5.30 5.32
C VAL A 21 -12.67 -5.30 6.49
N ALA A 22 -12.46 -6.44 7.17
CA ALA A 22 -11.43 -6.56 8.20
C ALA A 22 -10.92 -7.99 8.31
N GLY A 23 -9.67 -8.17 8.75
CA GLY A 23 -9.04 -9.47 8.93
C GLY A 23 -8.43 -9.65 10.32
N PHE A 24 -8.71 -10.80 10.98
CA PHE A 24 -8.30 -11.11 12.35
C PHE A 24 -7.82 -12.57 12.43
N GLY A 25 -6.58 -12.78 12.09
CA GLY A 25 -6.03 -14.14 12.08
C GLY A 25 -6.74 -15.05 11.07
N ARG A 26 -7.59 -15.96 11.55
CA ARG A 26 -8.38 -16.87 10.69
C ARG A 26 -9.78 -16.36 10.37
N HIS A 27 -10.27 -15.38 11.11
CA HIS A 27 -11.59 -14.78 10.90
C HIS A 27 -11.48 -13.51 10.09
N VAL A 28 -12.50 -13.23 9.32
CA VAL A 28 -12.65 -11.99 8.57
C VAL A 28 -14.05 -11.45 8.77
N LEU A 29 -14.19 -10.14 8.65
CA LEU A 29 -15.47 -9.47 8.65
C LEU A 29 -15.89 -9.25 7.20
N VAL A 30 -17.01 -9.82 6.81
CA VAL A 30 -17.59 -9.68 5.47
C VAL A 30 -18.74 -8.69 5.55
N GLU A 31 -18.72 -7.66 4.72
CA GLU A 31 -19.79 -6.69 4.56
C GLU A 31 -20.64 -7.06 3.34
N THR A 32 -21.95 -7.16 3.55
CA THR A 32 -22.96 -7.44 2.52
C THR A 32 -23.35 -6.16 1.79
N GLU A 33 -24.06 -6.26 0.67
CA GLU A 33 -24.50 -5.11 -0.13
C GLU A 33 -25.38 -4.13 0.67
N ASP A 34 -26.22 -4.64 1.58
CA ASP A 34 -27.04 -3.84 2.49
C ASP A 34 -26.24 -3.24 3.66
N GLY A 35 -24.93 -3.55 3.77
CA GLY A 35 -24.02 -3.02 4.78
C GLY A 35 -24.00 -3.76 6.09
N LYS A 36 -24.67 -4.89 6.18
CA LYS A 36 -24.57 -5.77 7.33
C LYS A 36 -23.19 -6.42 7.36
N ARG A 37 -22.60 -6.51 8.54
CA ARG A 37 -21.30 -7.12 8.77
C ARG A 37 -21.45 -8.46 9.47
N VAL A 38 -20.81 -9.49 8.91
CA VAL A 38 -20.89 -10.87 9.40
C VAL A 38 -19.47 -11.40 9.58
N ILE A 39 -19.21 -12.04 10.71
CA ILE A 39 -17.97 -12.76 10.95
C ILE A 39 -17.98 -14.01 10.09
N CYS A 40 -16.92 -14.22 9.30
CA CYS A 40 -16.77 -15.37 8.43
C CYS A 40 -15.41 -16.04 8.63
N HIS A 41 -15.33 -17.32 8.35
CA HIS A 41 -14.09 -18.08 8.32
C HIS A 41 -13.93 -18.81 6.98
N PRO A 42 -12.70 -18.97 6.46
CA PRO A 42 -12.47 -19.71 5.23
C PRO A 42 -12.76 -21.21 5.42
N ARG A 43 -13.34 -21.84 4.41
CA ARG A 43 -13.51 -23.30 4.37
C ARG A 43 -12.16 -23.98 4.20
N GLY A 44 -11.67 -24.63 5.24
CA GLY A 44 -10.41 -25.39 5.22
C GLY A 44 -9.15 -24.53 5.33
N LYS A 45 -7.98 -25.12 5.03
CA LYS A 45 -6.67 -24.50 5.16
C LYS A 45 -6.21 -23.74 3.91
N LYS A 46 -6.88 -23.88 2.79
CA LYS A 46 -6.51 -23.29 1.49
C LYS A 46 -7.36 -22.05 1.23
N GLY A 47 -6.71 -20.88 1.19
CA GLY A 47 -7.30 -19.63 0.73
C GLY A 47 -7.54 -18.64 1.86
N GLN A 48 -6.49 -17.90 2.24
CA GLN A 48 -6.64 -16.75 3.13
C GLN A 48 -7.44 -15.66 2.39
N ALA A 49 -8.59 -15.26 2.94
CA ALA A 49 -9.30 -14.09 2.49
C ALA A 49 -8.60 -12.84 3.04
N LEU A 50 -8.47 -11.82 2.19
CA LEU A 50 -7.78 -10.56 2.48
C LEU A 50 -8.76 -9.40 2.48
N VAL A 51 -8.44 -8.36 3.21
CA VAL A 51 -9.20 -7.09 3.14
C VAL A 51 -9.19 -6.58 1.68
N GLY A 52 -10.37 -6.25 1.17
CA GLY A 52 -10.60 -5.88 -0.22
C GLY A 52 -11.04 -7.02 -1.14
N ASP A 53 -11.03 -8.28 -0.67
CA ASP A 53 -11.54 -9.41 -1.45
C ASP A 53 -13.05 -9.38 -1.60
N GLN A 54 -13.51 -9.68 -2.79
CA GLN A 54 -14.89 -10.09 -3.04
C GLN A 54 -15.00 -11.59 -2.81
N VAL A 55 -15.94 -11.99 -1.96
CA VAL A 55 -16.12 -13.40 -1.56
C VAL A 55 -17.53 -13.90 -1.82
N ARG A 56 -17.64 -15.22 -1.97
CA ARG A 56 -18.91 -15.94 -1.86
C ARG A 56 -18.90 -16.72 -0.57
N TRP A 57 -19.95 -16.55 0.23
CA TRP A 57 -20.04 -17.12 1.55
C TRP A 57 -21.43 -17.70 1.84
N LEU A 58 -21.49 -18.68 2.71
CA LEU A 58 -22.73 -19.30 3.18
C LEU A 58 -23.04 -18.77 4.58
N PRO A 59 -24.25 -18.25 4.83
CA PRO A 59 -24.68 -17.88 6.15
C PRO A 59 -24.90 -19.12 7.02
N SER A 60 -24.58 -19.02 8.31
CA SER A 60 -24.98 -19.96 9.34
C SER A 60 -25.59 -19.22 10.53
N GLN A 61 -25.94 -19.89 11.63
CA GLN A 61 -26.64 -19.24 12.74
C GLN A 61 -25.81 -18.13 13.40
N ASP A 62 -24.52 -18.37 13.62
CA ASP A 62 -23.64 -17.45 14.35
C ASP A 62 -22.56 -16.81 13.48
N GLU A 63 -21.99 -17.56 12.51
CA GLU A 63 -20.91 -17.11 11.64
C GLU A 63 -21.16 -17.55 10.20
N GLY A 64 -20.44 -16.91 9.24
CA GLY A 64 -20.48 -17.32 7.83
C GLY A 64 -19.26 -18.17 7.44
N THR A 65 -19.41 -18.96 6.42
CA THR A 65 -18.32 -19.75 5.84
C THR A 65 -17.99 -19.23 4.44
N ILE A 66 -16.74 -18.81 4.20
CA ILE A 66 -16.28 -18.41 2.88
C ILE A 66 -16.05 -19.66 2.04
N GLU A 67 -16.83 -19.78 0.99
CA GLU A 67 -16.74 -20.88 0.03
C GLU A 67 -15.76 -20.59 -1.09
N LYS A 68 -15.67 -19.31 -1.50
CA LYS A 68 -14.82 -18.89 -2.60
C LYS A 68 -14.37 -17.43 -2.43
N VAL A 69 -13.09 -17.19 -2.66
CA VAL A 69 -12.55 -15.86 -2.94
C VAL A 69 -12.59 -15.66 -4.46
N ASN A 70 -13.17 -14.56 -4.92
CA ASN A 70 -13.20 -14.22 -6.34
C ASN A 70 -11.78 -13.90 -6.85
N GLU A 71 -11.60 -13.91 -8.17
CA GLU A 71 -10.34 -13.55 -8.79
C GLU A 71 -9.91 -12.13 -8.36
N ARG A 72 -8.64 -12.00 -7.97
CA ARG A 72 -8.06 -10.74 -7.51
C ARG A 72 -7.43 -10.00 -8.68
N ASN A 73 -7.65 -8.70 -8.75
CA ASN A 73 -6.94 -7.83 -9.70
C ASN A 73 -5.47 -7.65 -9.30
N ASN A 74 -5.22 -7.52 -8.02
CA ASN A 74 -3.89 -7.40 -7.44
C ASN A 74 -3.89 -7.85 -5.98
N VAL A 75 -2.68 -8.08 -5.44
CA VAL A 75 -2.44 -8.38 -4.03
C VAL A 75 -1.24 -7.57 -3.58
N PHE A 76 -1.37 -6.90 -2.45
CA PHE A 76 -0.26 -6.22 -1.81
C PHE A 76 0.35 -7.12 -0.74
N TYR A 77 1.65 -7.34 -0.84
CA TYR A 77 2.39 -8.22 0.06
C TYR A 77 3.18 -7.41 1.07
N ARG A 78 3.23 -7.90 2.30
CA ARG A 78 4.15 -7.48 3.34
C ARG A 78 5.02 -8.65 3.71
N GLN A 79 6.29 -8.41 3.91
CA GLN A 79 7.19 -9.39 4.47
C GLN A 79 7.58 -8.97 5.89
N ASP A 80 7.43 -9.91 6.83
CA ASP A 80 8.13 -9.93 8.10
C ASP A 80 9.43 -10.71 7.89
N GLU A 81 10.38 -10.63 8.84
CA GLU A 81 11.68 -11.28 8.77
C GLU A 81 11.64 -12.77 8.38
N MET A 82 10.53 -13.45 8.61
CA MET A 82 10.40 -14.89 8.40
C MET A 82 9.32 -15.31 7.37
N ARG A 83 8.38 -14.45 6.97
CA ARG A 83 7.27 -14.85 6.08
C ARG A 83 6.73 -13.71 5.23
N THR A 84 6.49 -13.99 3.96
CA THR A 84 5.67 -13.14 3.10
C THR A 84 4.20 -13.29 3.49
N LYS A 85 3.55 -12.21 3.90
CA LYS A 85 2.12 -12.17 4.20
C LYS A 85 1.40 -11.31 3.18
N SER A 86 0.33 -11.85 2.62
CA SER A 86 -0.63 -11.05 1.85
C SER A 86 -1.37 -10.13 2.80
N PHE A 87 -1.54 -8.89 2.41
CA PHE A 87 -1.96 -7.82 3.32
C PHE A 87 -3.34 -7.27 2.97
N ALA A 88 -3.53 -6.91 1.70
CA ALA A 88 -4.79 -6.46 1.15
C ALA A 88 -4.85 -6.82 -0.34
N ALA A 89 -6.03 -6.82 -0.92
CA ALA A 89 -6.27 -7.16 -2.32
C ALA A 89 -7.20 -6.15 -2.99
N ASN A 90 -7.19 -6.14 -4.32
CA ASN A 90 -8.07 -5.33 -5.15
C ASN A 90 -7.98 -3.83 -4.84
N LEU A 91 -6.75 -3.36 -4.66
CA LEU A 91 -6.42 -1.96 -4.38
C LEU A 91 -6.35 -1.16 -5.68
N ASP A 92 -6.83 0.08 -5.65
CA ASP A 92 -6.65 1.03 -6.76
C ASP A 92 -5.36 1.83 -6.60
N GLN A 93 -4.98 2.14 -5.34
CA GLN A 93 -3.79 2.92 -5.04
C GLN A 93 -3.26 2.68 -3.63
N VAL A 94 -2.00 3.06 -3.43
CA VAL A 94 -1.33 3.04 -2.12
C VAL A 94 -0.88 4.46 -1.78
N LEU A 95 -1.35 4.99 -0.66
CA LEU A 95 -0.89 6.25 -0.09
C LEU A 95 0.26 5.98 0.88
N ILE A 96 1.48 6.33 0.48
CA ILE A 96 2.67 6.22 1.31
C ILE A 96 2.79 7.51 2.11
N LEU A 97 2.35 7.46 3.37
CA LEU A 97 2.36 8.59 4.28
C LEU A 97 3.68 8.61 5.05
N ILE A 98 4.48 9.63 4.80
CA ILE A 98 5.73 9.93 5.51
C ILE A 98 5.59 11.27 6.24
N ALA A 99 6.49 11.58 7.15
CA ALA A 99 6.46 12.84 7.89
C ALA A 99 7.76 13.62 7.69
N ALA A 100 7.65 14.96 7.79
CA ALA A 100 8.80 15.82 7.81
C ALA A 100 9.65 15.64 9.10
N GLU A 101 8.96 15.25 10.20
CA GLU A 101 9.59 14.97 11.48
C GLU A 101 8.84 13.85 12.23
N PRO A 102 9.51 12.78 12.71
CA PRO A 102 10.92 12.47 12.47
C PRO A 102 11.20 12.32 10.97
N GLU A 103 12.44 12.62 10.56
CA GLU A 103 12.84 12.55 9.15
C GLU A 103 12.61 11.15 8.59
N PHE A 104 12.02 11.08 7.40
CA PHE A 104 11.70 9.80 6.78
C PHE A 104 12.93 9.12 6.19
N SER A 105 12.92 7.79 6.15
CA SER A 105 13.93 6.96 5.51
C SER A 105 13.66 6.83 4.01
N GLU A 106 14.62 7.24 3.17
CA GLU A 106 14.53 7.04 1.72
C GLU A 106 14.56 5.55 1.34
N SER A 107 15.25 4.71 2.12
CA SER A 107 15.25 3.26 1.93
C SER A 107 13.85 2.68 2.15
N GLN A 108 13.17 3.04 3.24
CA GLN A 108 11.81 2.58 3.50
C GLN A 108 10.81 3.10 2.45
N LEU A 109 10.94 4.36 2.04
CA LEU A 109 10.11 4.93 0.96
C LEU A 109 10.31 4.16 -0.35
N THR A 110 11.57 3.91 -0.72
CA THR A 110 11.89 3.19 -1.95
C THR A 110 11.39 1.75 -1.92
N ARG A 111 11.54 1.05 -0.79
CA ARG A 111 10.99 -0.32 -0.62
C ARG A 111 9.46 -0.33 -0.77
N ALA A 112 8.76 0.64 -0.21
CA ALA A 112 7.30 0.76 -0.35
C ALA A 112 6.88 1.04 -1.80
N LEU A 113 7.61 1.89 -2.51
CA LEU A 113 7.37 2.17 -3.93
C LEU A 113 7.60 0.93 -4.80
N ILE A 114 8.72 0.21 -4.60
CA ILE A 114 9.01 -1.03 -5.32
C ILE A 114 7.90 -2.08 -5.09
N ALA A 115 7.41 -2.23 -3.87
CA ALA A 115 6.31 -3.14 -3.57
C ALA A 115 5.02 -2.75 -4.30
N ALA A 116 4.71 -1.46 -4.39
CA ALA A 116 3.55 -0.96 -5.13
C ALA A 116 3.69 -1.18 -6.64
N GLU A 117 4.86 -0.88 -7.22
CA GLU A 117 5.17 -1.12 -8.63
C GLU A 117 5.09 -2.61 -8.98
N ALA A 118 5.64 -3.50 -8.14
CA ALA A 118 5.58 -4.95 -8.32
C ALA A 118 4.15 -5.47 -8.30
N ALA A 119 3.29 -4.92 -7.44
CA ALA A 119 1.88 -5.25 -7.36
C ALA A 119 1.02 -4.56 -8.44
N ARG A 120 1.61 -3.69 -9.26
CA ARG A 120 0.93 -2.85 -10.26
C ARG A 120 -0.17 -1.98 -9.65
N ILE A 121 0.10 -1.43 -8.48
CA ILE A 121 -0.80 -0.55 -7.75
C ILE A 121 -0.20 0.85 -7.78
N LYS A 122 -1.01 1.86 -8.12
CA LYS A 122 -0.57 3.25 -8.22
C LYS A 122 -0.09 3.78 -6.87
N PRO A 123 1.19 4.15 -6.68
CA PRO A 123 1.66 4.79 -5.46
C PRO A 123 1.43 6.30 -5.48
N ILE A 124 1.13 6.86 -4.31
CA ILE A 124 1.04 8.30 -4.04
C ILE A 124 1.90 8.57 -2.82
N ILE A 125 2.75 9.57 -2.86
CA ILE A 125 3.60 9.97 -1.74
C ILE A 125 2.97 11.18 -1.05
N ALA A 126 2.70 11.08 0.25
CA ALA A 126 2.22 12.21 1.04
C ALA A 126 3.22 12.56 2.14
N LEU A 127 3.77 13.78 2.11
CA LEU A 127 4.61 14.32 3.18
C LEU A 127 3.74 15.11 4.15
N ASN A 128 3.61 14.59 5.36
CA ASN A 128 2.84 15.19 6.45
C ASN A 128 3.69 16.16 7.29
N LYS A 129 3.01 16.97 8.08
CA LYS A 129 3.54 18.01 8.96
C LYS A 129 4.11 19.19 8.18
N SER A 130 3.40 19.64 7.14
CA SER A 130 3.77 20.81 6.35
C SER A 130 3.70 22.13 7.16
N ASP A 131 3.09 22.10 8.35
CA ASP A 131 3.11 23.17 9.34
C ASP A 131 4.50 23.38 9.99
N LEU A 132 5.43 22.43 9.86
CA LEU A 132 6.80 22.52 10.32
C LEU A 132 7.71 23.00 9.17
N ALA A 133 7.73 24.29 8.90
CA ALA A 133 8.29 24.88 7.68
C ALA A 133 9.72 24.40 7.34
N GLU A 134 10.66 24.44 8.30
CA GLU A 134 12.05 24.05 8.05
C GLU A 134 12.23 22.54 7.85
N PRO A 135 11.74 21.64 8.74
CA PRO A 135 11.79 20.20 8.49
C PRO A 135 11.06 19.79 7.21
N PHE A 136 9.91 20.41 6.94
CA PHE A 136 9.15 20.15 5.73
C PHE A 136 9.91 20.54 4.47
N GLY A 137 10.54 21.72 4.46
CA GLY A 137 11.35 22.19 3.33
C GLY A 137 12.49 21.23 2.99
N ARG A 138 13.20 20.73 4.01
CA ARG A 138 14.25 19.71 3.83
C ARG A 138 13.67 18.40 3.28
N GLY A 139 12.60 17.91 3.87
CA GLY A 139 11.93 16.67 3.41
C GLY A 139 11.40 16.79 1.98
N TRP A 140 10.79 17.94 1.66
CA TRP A 140 10.25 18.20 0.32
C TRP A 140 11.34 18.28 -0.75
N ALA A 141 12.51 18.85 -0.42
CA ALA A 141 13.67 18.87 -1.29
C ALA A 141 14.21 17.45 -1.56
N LYS A 142 14.30 16.61 -0.54
CA LYS A 142 14.67 15.18 -0.68
C LYS A 142 13.76 14.40 -1.61
N LEU A 143 12.51 14.81 -1.74
CA LEU A 143 11.53 14.15 -2.61
C LEU A 143 11.63 14.60 -4.09
N ALA A 144 12.52 15.52 -4.43
CA ALA A 144 12.68 15.98 -5.83
C ALA A 144 12.92 14.84 -6.84
N PRO A 145 13.80 13.84 -6.56
CA PRO A 145 13.99 12.72 -7.47
C PRO A 145 12.68 11.94 -7.75
N TYR A 146 11.87 11.74 -6.73
CA TYR A 146 10.60 11.00 -6.83
C TYR A 146 9.56 11.77 -7.66
N ARG A 147 9.52 13.10 -7.57
CA ARG A 147 8.71 13.95 -8.47
C ARG A 147 9.15 13.81 -9.92
N ASN A 148 10.46 13.81 -10.15
CA ASN A 148 11.04 13.66 -11.49
C ASN A 148 10.77 12.27 -12.11
N MET A 149 10.55 11.25 -11.27
CA MET A 149 10.08 9.93 -11.71
C MET A 149 8.62 9.93 -12.15
N GLY A 150 7.84 10.95 -11.77
CA GLY A 150 6.42 11.10 -12.12
C GLY A 150 5.45 10.59 -11.05
N TYR A 151 5.92 10.38 -9.81
CA TYR A 151 5.01 10.01 -8.72
C TYR A 151 4.12 11.18 -8.30
N ASP A 152 2.85 10.90 -8.06
CA ASP A 152 1.93 11.87 -7.47
C ASP A 152 2.36 12.17 -6.03
N MET A 153 2.37 13.46 -5.69
CA MET A 153 2.82 13.90 -4.37
C MET A 153 1.85 14.88 -3.74
N LEU A 154 1.68 14.74 -2.43
CA LEU A 154 0.86 15.62 -1.60
C LEU A 154 1.66 16.19 -0.45
N SER A 155 1.39 17.45 -0.11
CA SER A 155 1.76 18.04 1.17
C SER A 155 0.55 18.01 2.10
N LEU A 156 0.74 17.61 3.37
CA LEU A 156 -0.34 17.50 4.34
C LEU A 156 0.05 18.10 5.69
N ALA A 157 -0.92 18.69 6.38
CA ALA A 157 -0.83 19.07 7.80
C ALA A 157 -2.04 18.47 8.55
N ILE A 158 -2.00 17.16 8.80
CA ILE A 158 -3.15 16.41 9.35
C ILE A 158 -3.54 16.89 10.75
N LYS A 159 -2.57 17.33 11.56
CA LYS A 159 -2.76 17.95 12.88
C LYS A 159 -1.83 19.14 13.00
N PRO A 160 -2.15 20.27 12.39
CA PRO A 160 -1.28 21.45 12.46
C PRO A 160 -1.14 21.93 13.92
N LYS A 161 0.05 22.40 14.30
CA LYS A 161 0.30 23.01 15.62
C LYS A 161 -0.33 24.39 15.76
N THR A 162 -0.55 25.05 14.65
CA THR A 162 -1.20 26.37 14.55
C THR A 162 -2.44 26.24 13.68
N ASP A 163 -3.43 27.07 13.93
CA ASP A 163 -4.63 27.13 13.06
C ASP A 163 -4.19 27.68 11.70
N THR A 164 -4.13 26.80 10.71
CA THR A 164 -3.76 27.11 9.34
C THR A 164 -4.97 27.31 8.43
N GLY A 165 -6.19 27.22 8.98
CA GLY A 165 -7.45 27.55 8.31
C GLY A 165 -7.58 26.96 6.91
N ASP A 166 -7.77 27.81 5.92
CA ASP A 166 -8.06 27.45 4.52
C ASP A 166 -6.98 26.58 3.86
N ALA A 167 -5.70 26.77 4.23
CA ALA A 167 -4.62 25.98 3.63
C ALA A 167 -4.69 24.49 4.00
N ASN A 168 -5.09 24.17 5.22
CA ASN A 168 -5.27 22.78 5.65
C ASN A 168 -6.49 22.14 4.98
N GLN A 169 -7.55 22.90 4.80
CA GLN A 169 -8.74 22.43 4.09
C GLN A 169 -8.40 22.10 2.63
N ALA A 170 -7.69 22.97 1.91
CA ALA A 170 -7.29 22.73 0.52
C ALA A 170 -6.41 21.48 0.36
N GLN A 171 -5.53 21.18 1.33
CA GLN A 171 -4.73 19.97 1.33
C GLN A 171 -5.60 18.71 1.52
N THR A 172 -6.57 18.78 2.42
CA THR A 172 -7.53 17.70 2.67
C THR A 172 -8.40 17.47 1.44
N ASP A 173 -8.89 18.52 0.80
CA ASP A 173 -9.69 18.44 -0.43
C ASP A 173 -8.91 17.82 -1.58
N SER A 174 -7.62 18.16 -1.73
CA SER A 174 -6.73 17.56 -2.72
C SER A 174 -6.55 16.06 -2.49
N LEU A 175 -6.38 15.64 -1.24
CA LEU A 175 -6.32 14.23 -0.88
C LEU A 175 -7.64 13.52 -1.19
N MET A 176 -8.78 14.11 -0.81
CA MET A 176 -10.09 13.54 -1.08
C MET A 176 -10.36 13.38 -2.57
N ALA A 177 -9.98 14.35 -3.39
CA ALA A 177 -10.11 14.29 -4.85
C ALA A 177 -9.28 13.12 -5.44
N LEU A 178 -8.07 12.86 -4.92
CA LEU A 178 -7.25 11.72 -5.35
C LEU A 178 -7.82 10.37 -4.90
N MET A 179 -8.53 10.33 -3.78
CA MET A 179 -9.12 9.11 -3.24
C MET A 179 -10.50 8.78 -3.82
N GLN A 180 -11.18 9.76 -4.39
CA GLN A 180 -12.58 9.60 -4.83
C GLN A 180 -12.79 8.40 -5.74
N GLY A 181 -13.73 7.53 -5.40
CA GLY A 181 -14.11 6.33 -6.14
C GLY A 181 -13.06 5.21 -6.09
N LYS A 182 -12.09 5.26 -5.15
CA LYS A 182 -10.96 4.34 -5.09
C LYS A 182 -10.82 3.68 -3.72
N LYS A 183 -10.24 2.48 -3.72
CA LYS A 183 -9.77 1.78 -2.52
C LYS A 183 -8.30 2.13 -2.32
N THR A 184 -8.02 2.93 -1.30
CA THR A 184 -6.68 3.45 -0.98
C THR A 184 -6.12 2.75 0.25
N LEU A 185 -5.03 2.02 0.09
CA LEU A 185 -4.27 1.49 1.22
C LEU A 185 -3.34 2.57 1.77
N VAL A 186 -3.38 2.83 3.08
CA VAL A 186 -2.45 3.75 3.73
C VAL A 186 -1.28 2.99 4.35
N LEU A 187 -0.09 3.32 3.89
CA LEU A 187 1.19 2.81 4.40
C LEU A 187 2.00 3.95 5.03
N GLY A 188 2.88 3.62 5.95
CA GLY A 188 3.83 4.58 6.49
C GLY A 188 4.40 4.13 7.84
N PRO A 189 5.56 4.68 8.23
CA PRO A 189 6.20 4.36 9.50
C PRO A 189 5.36 4.80 10.70
N SER A 190 5.75 4.33 11.89
CA SER A 190 5.16 4.84 13.13
C SER A 190 5.40 6.35 13.25
N GLY A 191 4.41 7.09 13.72
CA GLY A 191 4.52 8.56 13.86
C GLY A 191 4.30 9.37 12.57
N ALA A 192 4.13 8.76 11.40
CA ALA A 192 3.84 9.48 10.16
C ALA A 192 2.47 10.18 10.14
N GLY A 193 1.53 9.74 11.01
CA GLY A 193 0.20 10.34 11.12
C GLY A 193 -0.94 9.51 10.55
N LYS A 194 -0.75 8.21 10.28
CA LYS A 194 -1.79 7.31 9.72
C LYS A 194 -3.09 7.33 10.51
N SER A 195 -3.02 7.05 11.82
CA SER A 195 -4.22 7.06 12.68
C SER A 195 -4.87 8.45 12.77
N SER A 196 -4.08 9.52 12.64
CA SER A 196 -4.61 10.88 12.58
C SER A 196 -5.33 11.12 11.27
N LEU A 197 -4.79 10.64 10.15
CA LEU A 197 -5.42 10.69 8.84
C LEU A 197 -6.73 9.90 8.84
N THR A 198 -6.72 8.67 9.34
CA THR A 198 -7.92 7.83 9.45
C THR A 198 -9.01 8.53 10.28
N ASN A 199 -8.65 9.11 11.42
CA ASN A 199 -9.63 9.85 12.25
C ASN A 199 -10.10 11.17 11.61
N LEU A 200 -9.28 11.82 10.79
CA LEU A 200 -9.66 13.03 10.06
C LEU A 200 -10.72 12.71 9.00
N LEU A 201 -10.48 11.68 8.21
CA LEU A 201 -11.37 11.29 7.11
C LEU A 201 -12.60 10.51 7.59
N ILE A 202 -12.46 9.77 8.70
CA ILE A 202 -13.48 8.88 9.25
C ILE A 202 -13.55 9.09 10.76
N PRO A 203 -14.28 10.11 11.24
CA PRO A 203 -14.35 10.41 12.68
C PRO A 203 -14.86 9.24 13.54
N GLN A 204 -15.65 8.34 12.94
CA GLN A 204 -16.21 7.15 13.62
C GLN A 204 -15.27 5.94 13.59
N ALA A 205 -14.10 6.00 12.97
CA ALA A 205 -13.17 4.86 12.84
C ALA A 205 -12.79 4.23 14.18
N LYS A 206 -12.61 5.01 15.24
CA LYS A 206 -12.31 4.52 16.59
C LYS A 206 -13.44 3.68 17.17
N ILE A 207 -14.69 4.07 16.96
CA ILE A 207 -15.88 3.36 17.44
C ILE A 207 -15.99 2.04 16.70
N LEU A 208 -15.88 2.07 15.37
CA LEU A 208 -15.92 0.88 14.52
C LEU A 208 -14.82 -0.13 14.88
N THR A 209 -13.60 0.34 15.17
CA THR A 209 -12.49 -0.52 15.61
C THR A 209 -12.79 -1.17 16.96
N ALA A 210 -13.39 -0.43 17.89
CA ALA A 210 -13.76 -0.94 19.22
C ALA A 210 -14.87 -1.99 19.12
N GLU A 211 -15.92 -1.74 18.34
CA GLU A 211 -17.01 -2.69 18.10
C GLU A 211 -16.51 -4.00 17.47
N ILE A 212 -15.63 -3.90 16.46
CA ILE A 212 -15.01 -5.05 15.82
C ILE A 212 -14.17 -5.85 16.82
N SER A 213 -13.39 -5.18 17.68
CA SER A 213 -12.57 -5.84 18.70
C SER A 213 -13.41 -6.52 19.77
N GLN A 214 -14.56 -5.97 20.14
CA GLN A 214 -15.50 -6.58 21.09
C GLN A 214 -16.19 -7.81 20.48
N ALA A 215 -16.67 -7.72 19.24
CA ALA A 215 -17.32 -8.82 18.55
C ALA A 215 -16.41 -10.05 18.40
N LEU A 216 -15.09 -9.85 18.36
CA LEU A 216 -14.10 -10.92 18.17
C LEU A 216 -13.42 -11.39 19.46
N ASN A 217 -13.85 -10.91 20.66
CA ASN A 217 -13.19 -11.22 21.94
C ASN A 217 -11.66 -11.03 21.92
N SER A 218 -11.15 -10.21 21.00
CA SER A 218 -9.73 -9.89 20.92
C SER A 218 -9.41 -8.82 21.94
N GLY A 219 -8.78 -9.23 23.06
CA GLY A 219 -8.38 -8.34 24.15
C GLY A 219 -7.56 -7.15 23.63
N LYS A 220 -7.69 -6.01 24.32
CA LYS A 220 -6.97 -4.76 24.09
C LYS A 220 -5.52 -5.02 23.71
N HIS A 221 -5.11 -4.69 22.48
CA HIS A 221 -3.75 -4.17 22.18
C HIS A 221 -3.61 -3.85 20.70
N THR A 222 -3.15 -2.64 20.42
CA THR A 222 -2.51 -2.12 19.20
C THR A 222 -3.09 -2.62 17.88
N THR A 223 -3.39 -1.72 16.98
CA THR A 223 -3.89 -1.95 15.61
C THR A 223 -3.03 -3.01 14.89
N THR A 224 -3.34 -4.29 15.11
CA THR A 224 -2.67 -5.43 14.46
C THR A 224 -3.44 -5.94 13.25
N SER A 225 -4.62 -5.39 13.02
CA SER A 225 -5.55 -5.80 11.96
C SER A 225 -5.63 -4.75 10.85
N THR A 226 -5.68 -5.21 9.63
CA THR A 226 -6.02 -4.37 8.47
C THR A 226 -7.53 -4.19 8.42
N THR A 227 -8.00 -2.95 8.26
CA THR A 227 -9.43 -2.63 8.22
C THR A 227 -9.75 -1.65 7.11
N LEU A 228 -10.82 -1.94 6.37
CA LEU A 228 -11.39 -1.06 5.35
C LEU A 228 -12.50 -0.21 5.95
N TYR A 229 -12.43 1.07 5.73
CA TYR A 229 -13.42 2.07 6.10
C TYR A 229 -13.96 2.77 4.86
N TRP A 230 -15.27 2.93 4.79
CA TRP A 230 -15.89 3.79 3.79
C TRP A 230 -15.73 5.26 4.19
N VAL A 231 -15.24 6.07 3.27
CA VAL A 231 -15.06 7.52 3.46
C VAL A 231 -16.35 8.26 3.11
N ASP A 232 -17.13 7.70 2.19
CA ASP A 232 -18.41 8.26 1.77
C ASP A 232 -19.59 7.31 2.08
N THR A 233 -20.79 7.87 2.18
CA THR A 233 -22.03 7.12 2.44
C THR A 233 -22.46 6.24 1.26
N ALA A 234 -22.03 6.59 0.05
CA ALA A 234 -22.31 5.82 -1.17
C ALA A 234 -21.43 4.56 -1.30
N ARG A 235 -20.44 4.37 -0.39
CA ARG A 235 -19.50 3.25 -0.37
C ARG A 235 -18.74 3.08 -1.68
N THR A 236 -18.31 4.21 -2.24
CA THR A 236 -17.50 4.23 -3.47
C THR A 236 -16.04 4.51 -3.18
N THR A 237 -15.73 5.23 -2.09
CA THR A 237 -14.39 5.62 -1.67
C THR A 237 -14.03 4.90 -0.37
N ALA A 238 -12.95 4.14 -0.38
CA ALA A 238 -12.49 3.40 0.80
C ALA A 238 -11.06 3.74 1.18
N LEU A 239 -10.84 3.84 2.48
CA LEU A 239 -9.51 3.89 3.09
C LEU A 239 -9.27 2.55 3.80
N ILE A 240 -8.13 1.91 3.49
CA ILE A 240 -7.70 0.69 4.16
C ILE A 240 -6.56 1.08 5.09
N ASP A 241 -6.84 1.06 6.40
CA ASP A 241 -5.84 1.32 7.43
C ASP A 241 -5.05 0.04 7.70
N SER A 242 -3.76 0.21 7.83
CA SER A 242 -2.83 -0.87 8.06
C SER A 242 -1.99 -0.64 9.30
N PRO A 243 -1.61 -1.70 10.03
CA PRO A 243 -0.61 -1.58 11.07
C PRO A 243 0.64 -0.88 10.53
N GLY A 244 1.21 0.03 11.34
CA GLY A 244 2.49 0.66 10.97
C GLY A 244 3.56 -0.40 10.70
N PHE A 245 4.35 -0.20 9.67
CA PHE A 245 5.49 -1.06 9.40
C PHE A 245 6.78 -0.40 9.91
N GLN A 246 7.66 -1.20 10.47
CA GLN A 246 9.02 -0.79 10.79
C GLN A 246 9.98 -1.15 9.66
N GLU A 247 9.71 -2.26 8.96
CA GLU A 247 10.51 -2.73 7.83
C GLU A 247 9.60 -3.25 6.71
N PHE A 248 10.03 -3.02 5.46
CA PHE A 248 9.38 -3.50 4.25
C PHE A 248 10.32 -4.46 3.53
N GLY A 249 10.14 -5.76 3.77
CA GLY A 249 10.88 -6.79 3.06
C GLY A 249 10.38 -6.95 1.63
N LEU A 250 11.32 -7.14 0.70
CA LEU A 250 11.04 -7.33 -0.73
C LEU A 250 11.42 -8.73 -1.22
N ASN A 251 11.54 -9.73 -0.32
CA ASN A 251 12.09 -11.06 -0.66
C ASN A 251 11.25 -11.85 -1.69
N HIS A 252 10.06 -11.37 -2.05
CA HIS A 252 9.26 -11.92 -3.14
C HIS A 252 9.65 -11.34 -4.51
N ILE A 253 10.63 -10.43 -4.54
CA ILE A 253 11.11 -9.78 -5.76
C ILE A 253 12.46 -10.39 -6.13
N GLU A 254 12.55 -10.87 -7.36
CA GLU A 254 13.80 -11.35 -7.91
C GLU A 254 14.78 -10.18 -8.12
N PRO A 255 16.07 -10.32 -7.75
CA PRO A 255 17.06 -9.24 -7.88
C PRO A 255 17.08 -8.61 -9.27
N MET A 256 16.97 -9.43 -10.31
CA MET A 256 16.98 -8.98 -11.72
C MET A 256 15.73 -8.18 -12.13
N GLN A 257 14.67 -8.19 -11.33
CA GLN A 257 13.47 -7.38 -11.57
C GLN A 257 13.59 -5.97 -10.99
N LEU A 258 14.55 -5.74 -10.07
CA LEU A 258 14.65 -4.52 -9.28
C LEU A 258 14.73 -3.25 -10.14
N ALA A 259 15.57 -3.23 -11.16
CA ALA A 259 15.73 -2.10 -12.05
C ALA A 259 14.43 -1.73 -12.79
N ASN A 260 13.61 -2.74 -13.15
CA ASN A 260 12.33 -2.53 -13.82
C ASN A 260 11.24 -1.96 -12.88
N LEU A 261 11.43 -2.08 -11.56
CA LEU A 261 10.53 -1.56 -10.53
C LEU A 261 10.97 -0.19 -10.00
N MET A 262 12.04 0.37 -10.54
CA MET A 262 12.54 1.71 -10.24
C MET A 262 12.48 2.57 -11.49
N PRO A 263 11.53 3.50 -11.63
CA PRO A 263 11.28 4.23 -12.86
C PRO A 263 12.49 5.00 -13.41
N ASP A 264 13.34 5.53 -12.53
CA ASP A 264 14.59 6.19 -12.86
C ASP A 264 15.61 5.21 -13.50
N PHE A 265 15.68 3.97 -13.05
CA PHE A 265 16.52 2.92 -13.61
C PHE A 265 15.92 2.32 -14.89
N LYS A 266 14.63 2.02 -14.87
CA LYS A 266 13.92 1.39 -15.98
C LYS A 266 14.10 2.13 -17.30
N ARG A 267 14.13 3.47 -17.28
CA ARG A 267 14.34 4.32 -18.46
C ARG A 267 15.67 4.04 -19.16
N HIS A 268 16.70 3.67 -18.40
CA HIS A 268 18.08 3.47 -18.88
C HIS A 268 18.46 2.00 -19.04
N ALA A 269 17.79 1.10 -18.30
CA ALA A 269 18.06 -0.33 -18.32
C ALA A 269 17.89 -0.96 -19.72
N GLN A 270 16.96 -0.44 -20.53
CA GLN A 270 16.74 -0.89 -21.91
C GLN A 270 17.92 -0.59 -22.84
N ASN A 271 18.84 0.31 -22.45
CA ASN A 271 20.03 0.69 -23.23
C ASN A 271 21.27 -0.13 -22.83
N CYS A 272 21.10 -1.19 -22.02
CA CYS A 272 22.21 -2.05 -21.63
C CYS A 272 22.61 -3.00 -22.75
N LYS A 273 23.93 -3.22 -22.89
CA LYS A 273 24.48 -4.16 -23.87
C LYS A 273 24.07 -5.61 -23.58
N PHE A 274 23.90 -5.97 -22.30
CA PHE A 274 23.59 -7.32 -21.85
C PHE A 274 22.19 -7.41 -21.27
N TYR A 275 21.43 -8.45 -21.64
CA TYR A 275 20.06 -8.69 -21.16
C TYR A 275 19.99 -9.01 -19.66
N ASN A 276 21.08 -9.56 -19.11
CA ASN A 276 21.23 -9.91 -17.68
C ASN A 276 22.10 -8.91 -16.92
N CYS A 277 22.05 -7.63 -17.31
CA CYS A 277 22.82 -6.57 -16.66
C CYS A 277 22.33 -6.32 -15.25
N THR A 278 23.22 -6.39 -14.26
CA THR A 278 22.91 -6.06 -12.88
C THR A 278 22.96 -4.57 -12.59
N HIS A 279 23.47 -3.77 -13.53
CA HIS A 279 23.66 -2.32 -13.44
C HIS A 279 24.67 -1.87 -12.38
N LEU A 280 25.52 -2.78 -11.90
CA LEU A 280 26.51 -2.49 -10.86
C LEU A 280 27.94 -2.34 -11.41
N HIS A 281 28.34 -3.16 -12.40
CA HIS A 281 29.72 -3.16 -12.88
C HIS A 281 29.88 -3.50 -14.38
N GLU A 282 28.80 -3.79 -15.09
CA GLU A 282 28.90 -4.27 -16.48
C GLU A 282 29.31 -3.17 -17.44
N PRO A 283 30.24 -3.46 -18.36
CA PRO A 283 30.59 -2.53 -19.43
C PRO A 283 29.43 -2.37 -20.42
N GLY A 284 29.18 -1.14 -20.85
CA GLY A 284 28.06 -0.83 -21.74
C GLY A 284 26.70 -0.86 -21.06
N CYS A 285 26.67 -0.69 -19.72
CA CYS A 285 25.44 -0.53 -18.97
C CYS A 285 24.85 0.86 -19.18
N GLY A 286 23.58 0.94 -19.60
CA GLY A 286 22.86 2.19 -19.80
C GLY A 286 22.68 3.00 -18.50
N VAL A 287 22.48 2.32 -17.38
CA VAL A 287 22.35 2.95 -16.06
C VAL A 287 23.68 3.56 -15.60
N ILE A 288 24.79 2.79 -15.69
CA ILE A 288 26.13 3.30 -15.32
C ILE A 288 26.54 4.47 -16.21
N ASN A 289 26.20 4.42 -17.49
CA ASN A 289 26.47 5.54 -18.41
C ASN A 289 25.69 6.78 -18.01
N GLU A 290 24.41 6.63 -17.63
CA GLU A 290 23.59 7.75 -17.18
C GLU A 290 24.14 8.41 -15.91
N ILE A 291 24.61 7.62 -14.93
CA ILE A 291 25.16 8.16 -13.69
C ILE A 291 26.43 9.02 -13.93
N LYS A 292 27.16 8.76 -15.00
CA LYS A 292 28.34 9.56 -15.40
C LYS A 292 27.98 10.88 -16.07
N ASN A 293 26.71 11.06 -16.47
CA ASN A 293 26.25 12.31 -17.08
C ASN A 293 26.15 13.43 -16.02
N VAL A 294 26.31 14.67 -16.49
CA VAL A 294 26.12 15.85 -15.64
C VAL A 294 25.22 16.85 -16.38
N PRO A 295 24.00 17.07 -15.90
CA PRO A 295 23.34 16.44 -14.74
C PRO A 295 22.89 15.01 -15.06
N SER A 296 22.94 14.14 -14.05
CA SER A 296 22.37 12.79 -14.12
C SER A 296 20.91 12.78 -13.67
N SER A 297 20.06 11.98 -14.32
CA SER A 297 18.68 11.74 -13.90
C SER A 297 18.59 10.76 -12.72
N ILE A 298 19.66 10.01 -12.43
CA ILE A 298 19.80 9.10 -11.29
C ILE A 298 20.80 9.71 -10.29
N SER A 299 20.34 10.12 -9.12
CA SER A 299 21.25 10.66 -8.10
C SER A 299 22.17 9.58 -7.52
N ALA A 300 23.35 10.00 -7.03
CA ALA A 300 24.30 9.08 -6.38
C ALA A 300 23.67 8.33 -5.17
N ALA A 301 22.78 8.99 -4.43
CA ALA A 301 22.05 8.37 -3.32
C ALA A 301 21.11 7.25 -3.82
N ARG A 302 20.39 7.49 -4.92
CA ARG A 302 19.50 6.50 -5.54
C ARG A 302 20.27 5.30 -6.08
N TYR A 303 21.43 5.54 -6.70
CA TYR A 303 22.25 4.45 -7.20
C TYR A 303 22.85 3.58 -6.09
N ARG A 304 23.32 4.20 -5.00
CA ARG A 304 23.78 3.47 -3.81
C ARG A 304 22.67 2.61 -3.25
N LEU A 305 21.48 3.19 -3.08
CA LEU A 305 20.32 2.47 -2.56
C LEU A 305 19.93 1.28 -3.46
N TYR A 306 20.04 1.43 -4.78
CA TYR A 306 19.84 0.32 -5.71
C TYR A 306 20.83 -0.82 -5.43
N GLY A 307 22.12 -0.51 -5.29
CA GLY A 307 23.16 -1.51 -4.99
C GLY A 307 22.90 -2.26 -3.68
N GLU A 308 22.57 -1.53 -2.61
CA GLU A 308 22.22 -2.10 -1.31
C GLU A 308 21.00 -3.03 -1.40
N LEU A 309 19.96 -2.63 -2.13
CA LEU A 309 18.76 -3.44 -2.32
C LEU A 309 19.04 -4.67 -3.20
N PHE A 310 19.85 -4.53 -4.24
CA PHE A 310 20.22 -5.65 -5.10
C PHE A 310 21.03 -6.71 -4.32
N GLU A 311 21.98 -6.27 -3.51
CA GLU A 311 22.77 -7.15 -2.64
C GLU A 311 21.89 -7.87 -1.61
N ASP A 312 20.98 -7.12 -0.93
CA ASP A 312 20.04 -7.67 0.05
C ASP A 312 19.13 -8.75 -0.57
N LEU A 313 18.61 -8.49 -1.77
CA LEU A 313 17.78 -9.46 -2.50
C LEU A 313 18.58 -10.66 -3.04
N SER A 314 19.87 -10.50 -3.31
CA SER A 314 20.75 -11.55 -3.84
C SER A 314 21.25 -12.49 -2.75
N GLN A 315 21.14 -12.12 -1.47
CA GLN A 315 21.53 -13.00 -0.36
C GLN A 315 20.58 -14.19 -0.30
N THR A 316 21.13 -15.38 -0.45
CA THR A 316 20.37 -16.63 -0.28
C THR A 316 19.99 -16.77 1.19
N ARG A 317 18.72 -16.65 1.50
CA ARG A 317 18.20 -16.91 2.84
C ARG A 317 17.92 -18.40 2.96
N TYR A 318 18.72 -19.08 3.76
CA TYR A 318 18.52 -20.49 4.13
C TYR A 318 17.36 -20.63 5.12
#